data_23a20a823665f5a3b650b3b3791792db
#
_entry.id   23a20a823665f5a3b650b3b3791792db
#
_cell.length_a   1.000
_cell.length_b   1.000
_cell.length_c   1.000
_cell.angle_alpha   90.00
_cell.angle_beta   90.00
_cell.angle_gamma   90.00
#
_symmetry.space_group_name_H-M   'P 1'
#
loop_
_entity.id
_entity.type
_entity.pdbx_description
1 polymer ?
#
loop_
_entity_poly.entity_id
_entity_poly.type
_entity_poly.pdbx_seq_one_letter_code
_entity_poly.pdbx_strand_id
1 'polypeptide(L)'
;HNMYHIQQYADRCIWLDKGIVKMSGNTDYIAQSYLNFMSKTNSDNEQEDGYSSSIFGNLIPLSTRVQSGEVQLFQGKDKKGDIQVSYKFSLVSVIPLDITVNIYQENGQKISIINSKYDDICKKHLEQKKINGKIEIDCSHLCPGKYIAVFVLMSGGEYLLREKLDEILITSPSQNPLFESIVNLPRAWSC
;
A
#
# COMPACT_ATOMS: atom_id res chain seq x y z
N HIS A 1 1.28 -16.08 1.13
CA HIS A 1 2.01 -14.83 1.30
C HIS A 1 1.20 -13.73 2.03
N ASN A 2 -0.01 -14.05 2.49
CA ASN A 2 -0.85 -13.08 3.21
C ASN A 2 -1.06 -13.56 4.65
N MET A 3 -0.34 -12.95 5.60
CA MET A 3 -0.43 -13.28 7.02
C MET A 3 -1.81 -13.03 7.60
N TYR A 4 -2.54 -12.06 7.07
CA TYR A 4 -3.91 -11.78 7.48
C TYR A 4 -4.84 -12.99 7.23
N HIS A 5 -4.77 -13.62 6.05
CA HIS A 5 -5.57 -14.80 5.78
C HIS A 5 -5.20 -15.96 6.72
N ILE A 6 -3.92 -16.12 7.04
CA ILE A 6 -3.49 -17.13 7.99
C ILE A 6 -4.10 -16.85 9.38
N GLN A 7 -4.06 -15.60 9.84
CA GLN A 7 -4.63 -15.20 11.13
C GLN A 7 -6.16 -15.33 11.19
N GLN A 8 -6.86 -15.08 10.06
CA GLN A 8 -8.31 -15.20 10.02
C GLN A 8 -8.84 -16.64 9.97
N TYR A 9 -8.13 -17.54 9.30
CA TYR A 9 -8.67 -18.87 8.98
C TYR A 9 -7.99 -20.02 9.71
N ALA A 10 -6.87 -19.79 10.37
CA ALA A 10 -6.14 -20.85 11.06
C ALA A 10 -6.14 -20.63 12.57
N ASP A 11 -6.58 -21.62 13.33
CA ASP A 11 -6.49 -21.63 14.80
C ASP A 11 -5.07 -21.89 15.29
N ARG A 12 -4.28 -22.63 14.50
CA ARG A 12 -2.90 -23.00 14.79
C ARG A 12 -2.02 -22.89 13.57
N CYS A 13 -0.79 -22.43 13.79
CA CYS A 13 0.25 -22.33 12.76
C CYS A 13 1.50 -23.09 13.14
N ILE A 14 2.23 -23.52 12.11
CA ILE A 14 3.58 -24.07 12.22
C ILE A 14 4.48 -23.21 11.33
N TRP A 15 5.52 -22.64 11.93
CA TRP A 15 6.58 -21.97 11.20
C TRP A 15 7.70 -22.95 10.89
N LEU A 16 7.93 -23.16 9.59
CA LEU A 16 9.05 -23.96 9.07
C LEU A 16 10.17 -23.02 8.60
N ASP A 17 11.39 -23.33 9.00
CA ASP A 17 12.60 -22.66 8.51
C ASP A 17 13.61 -23.73 8.07
N LYS A 18 14.00 -23.69 6.80
CA LYS A 18 14.92 -24.66 6.17
C LYS A 18 14.55 -26.13 6.42
N GLY A 19 13.25 -26.43 6.40
CA GLY A 19 12.73 -27.78 6.60
C GLY A 19 12.59 -28.21 8.08
N ILE A 20 12.92 -27.36 9.03
CA ILE A 20 12.82 -27.64 10.47
C ILE A 20 11.67 -26.83 11.05
N VAL A 21 10.88 -27.42 11.95
CA VAL A 21 9.85 -26.72 12.72
C VAL A 21 10.54 -25.77 13.70
N LYS A 22 10.43 -24.46 13.44
CA LYS A 22 10.99 -23.43 14.29
C LYS A 22 10.07 -23.04 15.44
N MET A 23 8.76 -22.95 15.14
CA MET A 23 7.73 -22.69 16.14
C MET A 23 6.40 -23.34 15.71
N SER A 24 5.58 -23.69 16.71
CA SER A 24 4.20 -24.14 16.48
C SER A 24 3.30 -23.67 17.62
N GLY A 25 2.06 -23.29 17.33
CA GLY A 25 1.12 -22.86 18.37
C GLY A 25 0.00 -21.98 17.84
N ASN A 26 -0.47 -21.07 18.70
CA ASN A 26 -1.50 -20.10 18.35
C ASN A 26 -1.05 -19.24 17.15
N THR A 27 -1.98 -19.02 16.22
CA THR A 27 -1.70 -18.36 14.94
C THR A 27 -1.19 -16.95 15.09
N ASP A 28 -1.80 -16.12 15.96
CA ASP A 28 -1.39 -14.74 16.14
C ASP A 28 0.03 -14.63 16.66
N TYR A 29 0.36 -15.46 17.65
CA TYR A 29 1.69 -15.50 18.24
C TYR A 29 2.76 -15.93 17.23
N ILE A 30 2.48 -16.98 16.44
CA ILE A 30 3.42 -17.50 15.44
C ILE A 30 3.56 -16.51 14.28
N ALA A 31 2.45 -15.94 13.79
CA ALA A 31 2.47 -14.96 12.71
C ALA A 31 3.26 -13.71 13.09
N GLN A 32 3.06 -13.19 14.32
CA GLN A 32 3.81 -12.04 14.82
C GLN A 32 5.31 -12.34 14.99
N SER A 33 5.63 -13.53 15.51
CA SER A 33 7.02 -13.97 15.66
C SER A 33 7.72 -14.13 14.30
N TYR A 34 7.03 -14.65 13.29
CA TYR A 34 7.54 -14.76 11.92
C TYR A 34 7.77 -13.37 11.29
N LEU A 35 6.83 -12.45 11.41
CA LEU A 35 6.97 -11.08 10.90
C LEU A 35 8.16 -10.36 11.55
N ASN A 36 8.31 -10.49 12.87
CA ASN A 36 9.44 -9.92 13.61
C ASN A 36 10.79 -10.53 13.19
N PHE A 37 10.81 -11.84 12.90
CA PHE A 37 12.02 -12.50 12.40
C PHE A 37 12.36 -12.01 10.99
N MET A 38 11.39 -11.93 10.09
CA MET A 38 11.60 -11.44 8.71
C MET A 38 12.08 -10.00 8.69
N SER A 39 11.55 -9.13 9.58
CA SER A 39 12.01 -7.75 9.69
C SER A 39 13.46 -7.64 10.18
N LYS A 40 13.89 -8.49 11.12
CA LYS A 40 15.27 -8.54 11.61
C LYS A 40 16.25 -9.12 10.59
N THR A 41 15.86 -10.18 9.89
CA THR A 41 16.71 -10.81 8.87
C THR A 41 16.95 -9.87 7.69
N ASN A 42 15.99 -8.98 7.40
CA ASN A 42 16.14 -7.97 6.36
C ASN A 42 17.06 -6.82 6.80
N SER A 43 17.13 -6.48 8.10
CA SER A 43 18.08 -5.46 8.60
C SER A 43 19.55 -5.94 8.58
N ASP A 44 19.81 -7.24 8.70
CA ASP A 44 21.16 -7.78 8.65
C ASP A 44 21.69 -7.94 7.20
N ASN A 45 20.79 -7.90 6.19
CA ASN A 45 21.13 -7.98 4.78
C ASN A 45 21.11 -6.62 4.04
N GLU A 46 21.06 -5.50 4.76
CA GLU A 46 21.00 -4.14 4.18
C GLU A 46 22.28 -3.66 3.48
N GLN A 47 23.11 -4.55 2.96
CA GLN A 47 24.36 -4.10 2.29
C GLN A 47 24.38 -4.20 0.76
N GLU A 48 23.34 -4.67 0.04
CA GLU A 48 23.50 -4.70 -1.43
C GLU A 48 22.34 -4.19 -2.31
N ASP A 49 21.10 -4.04 -1.86
CA ASP A 49 20.05 -3.64 -2.82
C ASP A 49 19.07 -2.59 -2.26
N GLY A 50 19.39 -1.49 -1.76
CA GLY A 50 18.55 -0.28 -1.57
C GLY A 50 17.05 -0.39 -1.28
N TYR A 51 16.54 -1.59 -0.98
CA TYR A 51 15.12 -1.86 -0.71
C TYR A 51 14.85 -2.00 0.78
N SER A 52 14.16 -1.02 1.35
CA SER A 52 13.68 -1.10 2.74
C SER A 52 12.43 -1.99 2.81
N SER A 53 12.53 -3.11 3.53
CA SER A 53 11.38 -3.97 3.80
C SER A 53 10.56 -3.42 4.97
N SER A 54 9.26 -3.23 4.77
CA SER A 54 8.33 -2.78 5.80
C SER A 54 7.13 -3.73 5.91
N ILE A 55 6.35 -3.62 7.00
CA ILE A 55 5.09 -4.35 7.15
C ILE A 55 4.08 -4.04 6.02
N PHE A 56 4.30 -2.95 5.30
CA PHE A 56 3.49 -2.52 4.14
C PHE A 56 4.03 -3.05 2.80
N GLY A 57 5.06 -3.92 2.82
CA GLY A 57 5.79 -4.45 1.67
C GLY A 57 7.04 -3.64 1.35
N ASN A 58 7.90 -4.20 0.48
CA ASN A 58 9.15 -3.56 0.11
C ASN A 58 8.90 -2.21 -0.56
N LEU A 59 9.54 -1.16 -0.07
CA LEU A 59 9.58 0.14 -0.72
C LEU A 59 10.54 0.06 -1.90
N ILE A 60 10.19 0.68 -3.02
CA ILE A 60 10.96 0.65 -4.26
C ILE A 60 11.24 2.09 -4.66
N PRO A 61 12.51 2.49 -4.74
CA PRO A 61 12.90 3.83 -5.14
C PRO A 61 12.48 4.12 -6.59
N LEU A 62 12.52 5.38 -6.96
CA LEU A 62 12.16 5.82 -8.30
C LEU A 62 13.08 5.17 -9.35
N SER A 63 12.47 4.44 -10.28
CA SER A 63 13.17 3.75 -11.37
C SER A 63 13.87 4.75 -12.29
N THR A 64 15.00 4.35 -12.87
CA THR A 64 15.74 5.13 -13.90
C THR A 64 14.91 5.39 -15.17
N ARG A 65 13.81 4.68 -15.37
CA ARG A 65 12.83 4.94 -16.45
C ARG A 65 11.98 6.18 -16.21
N VAL A 66 11.99 6.70 -14.98
CA VAL A 66 11.31 7.94 -14.58
C VAL A 66 12.36 9.02 -14.37
N GLN A 67 12.26 10.10 -15.14
CA GLN A 67 13.20 11.22 -15.07
C GLN A 67 13.04 12.04 -13.79
N SER A 68 11.78 12.27 -13.38
CA SER A 68 11.42 12.91 -12.13
C SER A 68 10.03 12.49 -11.70
N GLY A 69 9.78 12.47 -10.40
CA GLY A 69 8.49 12.10 -9.84
C GLY A 69 8.25 12.72 -8.47
N GLU A 70 7.00 13.00 -8.18
CA GLU A 70 6.53 13.55 -6.92
C GLU A 70 5.15 13.00 -6.64
N VAL A 71 4.94 12.54 -5.39
CA VAL A 71 3.65 12.10 -4.88
C VAL A 71 3.42 12.75 -3.53
N GLN A 72 2.22 13.26 -3.30
CA GLN A 72 1.85 13.91 -2.05
C GLN A 72 0.48 13.45 -1.61
N LEU A 73 0.31 13.23 -0.31
CA LEU A 73 -0.96 12.94 0.31
C LEU A 73 -1.43 14.16 1.10
N PHE A 74 -2.67 14.52 0.91
CA PHE A 74 -3.33 15.58 1.66
C PHE A 74 -4.57 15.00 2.36
N GLN A 75 -4.72 15.29 3.64
CA GLN A 75 -5.92 14.98 4.40
C GLN A 75 -6.62 16.27 4.80
N GLY A 76 -7.96 16.30 4.69
CA GLY A 76 -8.77 17.43 5.13
C GLY A 76 -8.54 17.77 6.62
N LYS A 77 -8.63 19.05 6.97
CA LYS A 77 -8.37 19.52 8.35
C LYS A 77 -9.30 18.93 9.39
N ASP A 78 -10.49 18.55 8.99
CA ASP A 78 -11.50 17.93 9.87
C ASP A 78 -11.22 16.44 10.16
N LYS A 79 -10.28 15.83 9.44
CA LYS A 79 -9.88 14.41 9.58
C LYS A 79 -11.06 13.43 9.55
N LYS A 80 -12.14 13.81 8.84
CA LYS A 80 -13.35 13.00 8.75
C LYS A 80 -13.28 11.89 7.71
N GLY A 81 -12.21 11.86 6.92
CA GLY A 81 -11.95 10.73 6.07
C GLY A 81 -11.61 11.02 4.61
N ASP A 82 -11.79 12.25 4.14
CA ASP A 82 -11.41 12.58 2.76
C ASP A 82 -9.90 12.76 2.66
N ILE A 83 -9.29 12.01 1.76
CA ILE A 83 -7.89 12.17 1.41
C ILE A 83 -7.73 12.44 -0.08
N GLN A 84 -6.69 13.17 -0.43
CA GLN A 84 -6.31 13.43 -1.81
C GLN A 84 -4.85 12.99 -2.00
N VAL A 85 -4.62 12.15 -2.99
CA VAL A 85 -3.27 11.79 -3.45
C VAL A 85 -3.02 12.51 -4.75
N SER A 86 -2.07 13.45 -4.78
CA SER A 86 -1.62 14.12 -6.00
C SER A 86 -0.31 13.52 -6.48
N TYR A 87 -0.14 13.40 -7.79
CA TYR A 87 1.05 12.85 -8.39
C TYR A 87 1.47 13.62 -9.63
N LYS A 88 2.79 13.64 -9.88
CA LYS A 88 3.38 14.24 -11.07
C LYS A 88 4.63 13.48 -11.44
N PHE A 89 4.68 12.95 -12.66
CA PHE A 89 5.84 12.20 -13.15
C PHE A 89 6.23 12.66 -14.56
N SER A 90 7.54 12.67 -14.82
CA SER A 90 8.13 12.81 -16.16
C SER A 90 8.89 11.53 -16.48
N LEU A 91 8.58 10.90 -17.60
CA LEU A 91 9.16 9.63 -18.03
C LEU A 91 10.28 9.88 -19.04
N VAL A 92 11.25 8.98 -19.08
CA VAL A 92 12.31 8.98 -20.11
C VAL A 92 11.69 8.68 -21.49
N SER A 93 10.73 7.75 -21.55
CA SER A 93 9.99 7.38 -22.77
C SER A 93 8.51 7.20 -22.43
N VAL A 94 7.66 7.24 -23.46
CA VAL A 94 6.23 6.90 -23.29
C VAL A 94 6.11 5.40 -23.05
N ILE A 95 5.52 5.05 -21.92
CA ILE A 95 5.24 3.67 -21.51
C ILE A 95 3.85 3.62 -20.89
N PRO A 96 3.11 2.52 -21.04
CA PRO A 96 1.84 2.37 -20.34
C PRO A 96 2.08 2.31 -18.83
N LEU A 97 1.31 3.05 -18.08
CA LEU A 97 1.44 3.12 -16.62
C LEU A 97 0.18 2.59 -15.94
N ASP A 98 0.40 2.01 -14.77
CA ASP A 98 -0.63 1.68 -13.81
C ASP A 98 -0.31 2.38 -12.49
N ILE A 99 -1.29 3.07 -11.94
CA ILE A 99 -1.18 3.71 -10.63
C ILE A 99 -2.06 2.93 -9.65
N THR A 100 -1.50 2.65 -8.48
CA THR A 100 -2.23 2.01 -7.38
C THR A 100 -1.99 2.77 -6.09
N VAL A 101 -3.04 2.99 -5.33
CA VAL A 101 -2.96 3.44 -3.93
C VAL A 101 -3.50 2.33 -3.06
N ASN A 102 -2.67 1.81 -2.18
CA ASN A 102 -3.05 0.82 -1.19
C ASN A 102 -3.23 1.50 0.16
N ILE A 103 -4.33 1.23 0.84
CA ILE A 103 -4.59 1.70 2.21
C ILE A 103 -4.41 0.53 3.17
N TYR A 104 -3.61 0.74 4.20
CA TYR A 104 -3.31 -0.23 5.24
C TYR A 104 -3.70 0.31 6.61
N GLN A 105 -4.08 -0.55 7.52
CA GLN A 105 -4.06 -0.24 8.95
C GLN A 105 -2.62 -0.21 9.47
N GLU A 106 -2.42 0.40 10.64
CA GLU A 106 -1.12 0.50 11.30
C GLU A 106 -0.46 -0.88 11.54
N ASN A 107 -1.25 -1.93 11.71
CA ASN A 107 -0.79 -3.31 11.88
C ASN A 107 -0.33 -3.99 10.58
N GLY A 108 -0.36 -3.29 9.44
CA GLY A 108 0.02 -3.82 8.13
C GLY A 108 -1.10 -4.53 7.37
N GLN A 109 -2.30 -4.61 7.93
CA GLN A 109 -3.45 -5.16 7.23
C GLN A 109 -3.87 -4.26 6.08
N LYS A 110 -3.92 -4.80 4.86
CA LYS A 110 -4.41 -4.06 3.70
C LYS A 110 -5.93 -3.97 3.72
N ILE A 111 -6.45 -2.74 3.70
CA ILE A 111 -7.89 -2.46 3.78
C ILE A 111 -8.48 -2.17 2.40
N SER A 112 -7.76 -1.43 1.54
CA SER A 112 -8.27 -1.08 0.23
C SER A 112 -7.16 -1.03 -0.82
N ILE A 113 -7.55 -1.28 -2.07
CA ILE A 113 -6.72 -1.16 -3.26
C ILE A 113 -7.47 -0.30 -4.27
N ILE A 114 -6.93 0.87 -4.58
CA ILE A 114 -7.42 1.77 -5.61
C ILE A 114 -6.46 1.65 -6.79
N ASN A 115 -6.92 1.19 -7.95
CA ASN A 115 -6.06 0.93 -9.09
C ASN A 115 -6.66 1.53 -10.37
N SER A 116 -5.84 2.26 -11.12
CA SER A 116 -6.22 2.93 -12.37
C SER A 116 -6.72 1.97 -13.46
N LYS A 117 -6.34 0.69 -13.41
CA LYS A 117 -6.85 -0.32 -14.37
C LYS A 117 -8.36 -0.52 -14.32
N TYR A 118 -8.97 -0.28 -13.17
CA TYR A 118 -10.40 -0.44 -12.97
C TYR A 118 -11.20 0.85 -13.23
N ASP A 119 -10.49 1.94 -13.53
CA ASP A 119 -11.06 3.25 -13.78
C ASP A 119 -10.66 3.72 -15.19
N ASP A 120 -11.52 3.51 -16.17
CA ASP A 120 -11.25 3.76 -17.61
C ASP A 120 -10.92 5.21 -17.97
N ILE A 121 -11.22 6.14 -17.07
CA ILE A 121 -11.12 7.59 -17.28
C ILE A 121 -9.67 8.04 -17.53
N CYS A 122 -8.70 7.39 -16.91
CA CYS A 122 -7.31 7.84 -16.95
C CYS A 122 -6.40 7.07 -17.92
N LYS A 123 -6.86 6.04 -18.63
CA LYS A 123 -6.01 5.20 -19.49
C LYS A 123 -5.20 6.01 -20.49
N LYS A 124 -5.81 6.93 -21.22
CA LYS A 124 -5.13 7.77 -22.21
C LYS A 124 -4.13 8.75 -21.61
N HIS A 125 -4.41 9.22 -20.39
CA HIS A 125 -3.52 10.12 -19.68
C HIS A 125 -2.25 9.39 -19.20
N LEU A 126 -2.38 8.15 -18.79
CA LEU A 126 -1.27 7.32 -18.31
C LEU A 126 -0.36 6.78 -19.43
N GLU A 127 -0.67 7.07 -20.69
CA GLU A 127 0.15 6.76 -21.88
C GLU A 127 0.92 7.99 -22.40
N GLN A 128 1.22 8.95 -21.53
CA GLN A 128 1.94 10.18 -21.87
C GLN A 128 3.32 10.20 -21.22
N LYS A 129 4.23 11.00 -21.82
CA LYS A 129 5.58 11.21 -21.27
C LYS A 129 5.58 12.02 -19.97
N LYS A 130 4.59 12.90 -19.81
CA LYS A 130 4.38 13.67 -18.58
C LYS A 130 2.96 13.40 -18.11
N ILE A 131 2.84 12.92 -16.89
CA ILE A 131 1.57 12.67 -16.24
C ILE A 131 1.47 13.47 -14.95
N ASN A 132 0.29 13.96 -14.68
CA ASN A 132 -0.05 14.57 -13.40
C ASN A 132 -1.54 14.37 -13.15
N GLY A 133 -1.91 14.20 -11.91
CA GLY A 133 -3.31 14.01 -11.57
C GLY A 133 -3.53 13.95 -10.07
N LYS A 134 -4.78 13.74 -9.71
CA LYS A 134 -5.23 13.61 -8.34
C LYS A 134 -6.20 12.44 -8.21
N ILE A 135 -6.13 11.79 -7.07
CA ILE A 135 -7.05 10.75 -6.67
C ILE A 135 -7.69 11.22 -5.37
N GLU A 136 -8.98 11.48 -5.41
CA GLU A 136 -9.78 11.78 -4.22
C GLU A 136 -10.37 10.47 -3.70
N ILE A 137 -10.17 10.17 -2.44
CA ILE A 137 -10.57 8.92 -1.81
C ILE A 137 -11.39 9.24 -0.57
N ASP A 138 -12.63 8.78 -0.55
CA ASP A 138 -13.50 8.88 0.62
C ASP A 138 -13.20 7.74 1.59
N CYS A 139 -12.52 8.07 2.67
CA CYS A 139 -12.21 7.15 3.76
C CYS A 139 -13.18 7.30 4.95
N SER A 140 -14.27 8.05 4.82
CA SER A 140 -15.24 8.31 5.91
C SER A 140 -15.90 7.04 6.45
N HIS A 141 -15.91 5.97 5.66
CA HIS A 141 -16.46 4.67 6.05
C HIS A 141 -15.47 3.79 6.85
N LEU A 142 -14.24 4.22 6.98
CA LEU A 142 -13.27 3.50 7.81
C LEU A 142 -13.51 3.76 9.30
N CYS A 143 -13.19 2.77 10.13
CA CYS A 143 -13.21 2.95 11.58
C CYS A 143 -12.23 4.03 12.02
N PRO A 144 -12.48 4.72 13.15
CA PRO A 144 -11.49 5.60 13.75
C PRO A 144 -10.17 4.87 13.98
N GLY A 145 -9.07 5.49 13.61
CA GLY A 145 -7.74 4.89 13.73
C GLY A 145 -6.71 5.50 12.81
N LYS A 146 -5.52 4.92 12.82
CA LYS A 146 -4.41 5.30 11.96
C LYS A 146 -4.31 4.36 10.77
N TYR A 147 -4.12 4.94 9.61
CA TYR A 147 -3.95 4.23 8.35
C TYR A 147 -2.71 4.75 7.62
N ILE A 148 -2.19 3.92 6.75
CA ILE A 148 -1.03 4.24 5.92
C ILE A 148 -1.42 4.07 4.46
N ALA A 149 -1.16 5.08 3.65
CA ALA A 149 -1.24 4.98 2.20
C ALA A 149 0.12 4.58 1.61
N VAL A 150 0.10 3.68 0.66
CA VAL A 150 1.27 3.30 -0.14
C VAL A 150 0.94 3.53 -1.60
N PHE A 151 1.67 4.46 -2.21
CA PHE A 151 1.57 4.73 -3.64
C PHE A 151 2.44 3.75 -4.44
N VAL A 152 1.92 3.29 -5.56
CA VAL A 152 2.62 2.35 -6.44
C VAL A 152 2.46 2.82 -7.88
N LEU A 153 3.58 3.00 -8.57
CA LEU A 153 3.65 3.23 -10.00
C LEU A 153 4.24 1.99 -10.69
N MET A 154 3.56 1.49 -11.69
CA MET A 154 3.97 0.28 -12.41
C MET A 154 3.90 0.47 -13.92
N SER A 155 4.65 -0.36 -14.66
CA SER A 155 4.55 -0.50 -16.11
C SER A 155 4.76 -1.96 -16.50
N GLY A 156 3.78 -2.58 -17.18
CA GLY A 156 3.92 -3.96 -17.65
C GLY A 156 4.20 -5.00 -16.57
N GLY A 157 3.78 -4.75 -15.31
CA GLY A 157 4.06 -5.61 -14.17
C GLY A 157 5.35 -5.28 -13.41
N GLU A 158 6.18 -4.39 -13.92
CA GLU A 158 7.39 -3.89 -13.26
C GLU A 158 7.06 -2.70 -12.34
N TYR A 159 7.60 -2.70 -11.14
CA TYR A 159 7.51 -1.56 -10.22
C TYR A 159 8.47 -0.45 -10.64
N LEU A 160 7.95 0.76 -10.85
CA LEU A 160 8.73 1.97 -11.13
C LEU A 160 8.91 2.85 -9.89
N LEU A 161 7.98 2.77 -8.96
CA LEU A 161 8.02 3.42 -7.64
C LEU A 161 7.09 2.67 -6.71
N ARG A 162 7.51 2.49 -5.47
CA ARG A 162 6.63 2.09 -4.37
C ARG A 162 7.02 2.87 -3.13
N GLU A 163 6.17 3.80 -2.74
CA GLU A 163 6.45 4.79 -1.71
C GLU A 163 5.38 4.78 -0.63
N LYS A 164 5.81 4.79 0.62
CA LYS A 164 4.93 5.02 1.76
C LYS A 164 4.66 6.53 1.85
N LEU A 165 3.39 6.89 1.83
CA LEU A 165 2.93 8.27 2.03
C LEU A 165 2.72 8.56 3.53
N ASP A 166 2.26 9.78 3.82
CA ASP A 166 1.94 10.21 5.18
C ASP A 166 0.82 9.38 5.83
N GLU A 167 0.75 9.45 7.15
CA GLU A 167 -0.30 8.79 7.92
C GLU A 167 -1.66 9.47 7.71
N ILE A 168 -2.69 8.65 7.61
CA ILE A 168 -4.09 9.07 7.56
C ILE A 168 -4.69 8.84 8.95
N LEU A 169 -5.23 9.89 9.56
CA LEU A 169 -5.89 9.79 10.86
C LEU A 169 -7.40 9.98 10.70
N ILE A 170 -8.16 8.95 10.98
CA ILE A 170 -9.62 9.00 11.03
C ILE A 170 -10.06 9.18 12.48
N THR A 171 -10.76 10.28 12.78
CA THR A 171 -11.14 10.64 14.16
C THR A 171 -12.62 10.49 14.44
N SER A 172 -13.46 10.50 13.41
CA SER A 172 -14.91 10.40 13.56
C SER A 172 -15.40 9.04 13.13
N PRO A 173 -16.23 8.36 13.94
CA PRO A 173 -16.83 7.10 13.50
C PRO A 173 -17.81 7.39 12.34
N SER A 174 -17.76 6.54 11.33
CA SER A 174 -18.84 6.47 10.34
C SER A 174 -20.13 6.00 11.00
N GLN A 175 -21.29 6.42 10.46
CA GLN A 175 -22.58 5.88 10.89
C GLN A 175 -22.69 4.37 10.64
N ASN A 176 -21.98 3.86 9.62
CA ASN A 176 -21.86 2.44 9.28
C ASN A 176 -20.41 2.10 8.97
N PRO A 177 -19.56 1.90 9.99
CA PRO A 177 -18.18 1.56 9.76
C PRO A 177 -18.05 0.19 9.08
N LEU A 178 -17.18 0.11 8.08
CA LEU A 178 -16.84 -1.14 7.43
C LEU A 178 -15.78 -1.85 8.26
N PHE A 179 -16.12 -3.03 8.78
CA PHE A 179 -15.26 -3.84 9.63
C PHE A 179 -14.54 -4.91 8.81
N GLU A 180 -13.24 -5.08 9.08
CA GLU A 180 -12.43 -6.29 8.89
C GLU A 180 -12.28 -6.92 7.50
N SER A 181 -12.67 -6.24 6.41
CA SER A 181 -12.48 -6.76 5.06
C SER A 181 -11.81 -5.75 4.12
N ILE A 182 -11.28 -6.24 3.00
CA ILE A 182 -10.85 -5.35 1.91
C ILE A 182 -12.08 -4.65 1.38
N VAL A 183 -12.08 -3.32 1.44
CA VAL A 183 -13.21 -2.50 1.03
C VAL A 183 -12.87 -1.72 -0.25
N ASN A 184 -13.89 -1.52 -1.08
CA ASN A 184 -13.78 -0.65 -2.24
C ASN A 184 -14.20 0.77 -1.81
N LEU A 185 -13.21 1.62 -1.54
CA LEU A 185 -13.46 3.00 -1.15
C LEU A 185 -13.96 3.82 -2.35
N PRO A 186 -14.98 4.67 -2.16
CA PRO A 186 -15.38 5.63 -3.16
C PRO A 186 -14.21 6.53 -3.56
N ARG A 187 -14.06 6.78 -4.86
CA ARG A 187 -12.95 7.54 -5.40
C ARG A 187 -13.28 8.28 -6.67
N ALA A 188 -12.58 9.37 -6.90
CA ALA A 188 -12.60 10.12 -8.15
C ALA A 188 -11.18 10.40 -8.63
N TRP A 189 -10.98 10.29 -9.94
CA TRP A 189 -9.73 10.60 -10.61
C TRP A 189 -9.88 11.91 -11.38
N SER A 190 -8.90 12.78 -11.26
CA SER A 190 -8.74 13.93 -12.15
C SER A 190 -7.33 13.94 -12.75
N CYS A 191 -7.28 14.00 -14.06
CA CYS A 191 -6.06 13.91 -14.87
C CYS A 191 -5.84 15.21 -15.64
#